data_6c926bd1de2ddeb20f18720a3d284c40
#
_entry.id   6c926bd1de2ddeb20f18720a3d284c40
#
_cell.length_a   1.000
_cell.length_b   1.000
_cell.length_c   1.000
_cell.angle_alpha   90.00
_cell.angle_beta   90.00
_cell.angle_gamma   90.00
#
_symmetry.space_group_name_H-M   'P 1'
#
loop_
_entity.id
_entity.type
_entity.pdbx_description
1 polymer ?
#
loop_
_entity_poly.entity_id
_entity_poly.type
_entity_poly.pdbx_seq_one_letter_code
_entity_poly.pdbx_strand_id
1 'polypeptide(L)'
;MNTPASFATLCTDSCKQELAGFLLSLSIHHPDAKVYIMCDTKTKEYYDDMSFKPRLQLKWFTTLDKYTAFNRAQMEAMNIFGEFLEYKNIIIKQALMYESDCLFLDSDIIITHAINDVDKSKSLGVSPG
;
A
#
# COMPACT_ATOMS: atom_id res chain seq x y z
N MET A 1 6.59 15.40 -16.85
CA MET A 1 5.81 14.20 -16.56
C MET A 1 6.14 13.70 -15.18
N ASN A 2 5.18 13.69 -14.29
CA ASN A 2 5.44 13.42 -12.88
C ASN A 2 4.83 12.09 -12.44
N THR A 3 5.13 11.04 -13.18
CA THR A 3 4.72 9.69 -12.75
C THR A 3 5.56 9.31 -11.53
N PRO A 4 4.93 8.83 -10.45
CA PRO A 4 5.70 8.41 -9.29
C PRO A 4 6.67 7.29 -9.62
N ALA A 5 7.86 7.32 -9.03
CA ALA A 5 8.85 6.26 -9.21
C ALA A 5 8.43 4.98 -8.50
N SER A 6 7.63 5.10 -7.45
CA SER A 6 7.14 3.95 -6.69
C SER A 6 5.85 4.29 -5.97
N PHE A 7 5.19 3.25 -5.48
CA PHE A 7 3.97 3.37 -4.69
C PHE A 7 4.16 2.60 -3.39
N ALA A 8 3.42 2.99 -2.37
CA ALA A 8 3.45 2.29 -1.09
C ALA A 8 2.05 2.17 -0.53
N THR A 9 1.80 1.12 0.24
CA THR A 9 0.52 0.92 0.89
C THR A 9 0.68 0.09 2.16
N LEU A 10 -0.34 0.15 3.02
CA LEU A 10 -0.46 -0.68 4.22
C LEU A 10 -1.70 -1.54 4.08
N CYS A 11 -1.64 -2.78 4.58
CA CYS A 11 -2.79 -3.66 4.54
C CYS A 11 -2.67 -4.75 5.60
N THR A 12 -3.79 -5.12 6.20
CA THR A 12 -3.86 -6.29 7.06
C THR A 12 -4.95 -7.23 6.54
N ASP A 13 -5.10 -8.37 7.17
CA ASP A 13 -6.00 -9.42 6.71
C ASP A 13 -7.42 -8.94 6.46
N SER A 14 -7.90 -7.98 7.25
CA SER A 14 -9.26 -7.46 7.08
C SER A 14 -9.46 -6.71 5.76
N CYS A 15 -8.39 -6.30 5.09
CA CYS A 15 -8.44 -5.54 3.84
C CYS A 15 -7.78 -6.27 2.68
N LYS A 16 -7.54 -7.55 2.78
CA LYS A 16 -6.75 -8.27 1.77
C LYS A 16 -7.40 -8.27 0.38
N GLN A 17 -8.73 -8.32 0.34
CA GLN A 17 -9.44 -8.32 -0.95
C GLN A 17 -9.32 -6.95 -1.63
N GLU A 18 -9.42 -5.90 -0.83
CA GLU A 18 -9.26 -4.53 -1.32
C GLU A 18 -7.85 -4.32 -1.87
N LEU A 19 -6.86 -4.86 -1.19
CA LEU A 19 -5.48 -4.79 -1.68
C LEU A 19 -5.35 -5.45 -3.05
N ALA A 20 -5.94 -6.62 -3.24
CA ALA A 20 -5.89 -7.31 -4.52
C ALA A 20 -6.50 -6.44 -5.62
N GLY A 21 -7.65 -5.82 -5.36
CA GLY A 21 -8.30 -4.92 -6.32
C GLY A 21 -7.43 -3.72 -6.64
N PHE A 22 -6.83 -3.12 -5.62
CA PHE A 22 -5.92 -1.99 -5.81
C PHE A 22 -4.74 -2.37 -6.71
N LEU A 23 -4.08 -3.49 -6.40
CA LEU A 23 -2.90 -3.91 -7.17
C LEU A 23 -3.26 -4.23 -8.62
N LEU A 24 -4.39 -4.90 -8.85
CA LEU A 24 -4.83 -5.18 -10.21
C LEU A 24 -5.12 -3.90 -10.98
N SER A 25 -5.83 -2.96 -10.37
CA SER A 25 -6.15 -1.70 -11.04
C SER A 25 -4.88 -0.88 -11.32
N LEU A 26 -3.93 -0.88 -10.37
CA LEU A 26 -2.68 -0.18 -10.55
C LEU A 26 -1.90 -0.76 -11.73
N SER A 27 -1.87 -2.09 -11.86
CA SER A 27 -1.12 -2.75 -12.92
C SER A 27 -1.68 -2.44 -14.31
N ILE A 28 -2.97 -2.15 -14.41
CA ILE A 28 -3.58 -1.79 -15.68
C ILE A 28 -3.06 -0.42 -16.15
N HIS A 29 -2.93 0.51 -15.24
CA HIS A 29 -2.55 1.89 -15.58
C HIS A 29 -1.06 2.17 -15.44
N HIS A 30 -0.36 1.37 -14.63
CA HIS A 30 1.07 1.51 -14.40
C HIS A 30 1.73 0.14 -14.41
N PRO A 31 1.78 -0.53 -15.58
CA PRO A 31 2.40 -1.86 -15.64
C PRO A 31 3.87 -1.78 -15.24
N ASP A 32 4.32 -2.80 -14.52
CA ASP A 32 5.68 -2.91 -13.99
C ASP A 32 6.03 -1.85 -12.94
N ALA A 33 5.02 -1.18 -12.37
CA ALA A 33 5.27 -0.22 -11.29
C ALA A 33 5.84 -0.93 -10.07
N LYS A 34 6.67 -0.20 -9.33
CA LYS A 34 7.25 -0.71 -8.07
C LYS A 34 6.30 -0.36 -6.94
N VAL A 35 5.93 -1.35 -6.14
CA VAL A 35 5.00 -1.15 -5.04
C VAL A 35 5.59 -1.74 -3.76
N TYR A 36 5.69 -0.93 -2.74
CA TYR A 36 6.19 -1.32 -1.42
C TYR A 36 4.98 -1.56 -0.53
N ILE A 37 4.79 -2.79 -0.08
CA ILE A 37 3.61 -3.20 0.67
C ILE A 37 4.01 -3.63 2.07
N MET A 38 3.49 -2.94 3.08
CA MET A 38 3.65 -3.38 4.46
C MET A 38 2.35 -4.01 4.91
N CYS A 39 2.40 -5.26 5.35
CA CYS A 39 1.21 -6.03 5.66
C CYS A 39 1.52 -7.07 6.71
N ASP A 40 0.54 -7.91 7.01
CA ASP A 40 0.72 -9.08 7.86
C ASP A 40 0.94 -10.33 7.00
N THR A 41 1.35 -11.41 7.64
CA THR A 41 1.63 -12.66 6.95
C THR A 41 0.39 -13.20 6.23
N LYS A 42 -0.77 -13.08 6.83
CA LYS A 42 -2.01 -13.61 6.23
C LYS A 42 -2.36 -12.90 4.92
N THR A 43 -2.13 -11.61 4.86
CA THR A 43 -2.36 -10.86 3.62
C THR A 43 -1.42 -11.35 2.51
N LYS A 44 -0.15 -11.56 2.85
CA LYS A 44 0.82 -12.06 1.87
C LYS A 44 0.45 -13.45 1.38
N GLU A 45 0.02 -14.33 2.29
CA GLU A 45 -0.43 -15.67 1.94
C GLU A 45 -1.62 -15.63 1.01
N TYR A 46 -2.59 -14.74 1.29
CA TYR A 46 -3.75 -14.58 0.43
C TYR A 46 -3.33 -14.18 -0.99
N TYR A 47 -2.39 -13.24 -1.10
CA TYR A 47 -1.87 -12.82 -2.39
C TYR A 47 -1.15 -13.98 -3.10
N ASP A 48 -0.33 -14.73 -2.38
CA ASP A 48 0.44 -15.83 -2.97
C ASP A 48 -0.47 -16.92 -3.52
N ASP A 49 -1.64 -17.11 -2.91
CA ASP A 49 -2.61 -18.12 -3.34
C ASP A 49 -3.47 -17.68 -4.51
N MET A 50 -3.41 -16.41 -4.89
CA MET A 50 -4.20 -15.92 -6.04
C MET A 50 -3.72 -16.57 -7.33
N SER A 51 -4.67 -17.01 -8.16
CA SER A 51 -4.35 -17.62 -9.44
C SER A 51 -3.89 -16.60 -10.46
N PHE A 52 -4.25 -15.33 -10.29
CA PHE A 52 -3.90 -14.26 -11.21
C PHE A 52 -3.06 -13.22 -10.50
N LYS A 53 -1.91 -12.89 -11.06
CA LYS A 53 -0.99 -11.92 -10.47
C LYS A 53 -0.94 -10.65 -11.30
N PRO A 54 -0.99 -9.47 -10.67
CA PRO A 54 -0.85 -8.21 -11.40
C PRO A 54 0.58 -8.05 -11.92
N ARG A 55 0.72 -7.31 -12.99
CA ARG A 55 2.03 -7.03 -13.58
C ARG A 55 2.67 -5.85 -12.85
N LEU A 56 3.29 -6.15 -11.72
CA LEU A 56 3.91 -5.17 -10.84
C LEU A 56 5.18 -5.75 -10.24
N GLN A 57 6.07 -4.88 -9.79
CA GLN A 57 7.25 -5.26 -9.03
C GLN A 57 6.95 -5.01 -7.56
N LEU A 58 6.68 -6.07 -6.82
CA LEU A 58 6.21 -5.97 -5.44
C LEU A 58 7.34 -6.21 -4.45
N LYS A 59 7.39 -5.38 -3.42
CA LYS A 59 8.29 -5.52 -2.29
C LYS A 59 7.44 -5.67 -1.04
N TRP A 60 7.59 -6.80 -0.34
CA TRP A 60 6.73 -7.15 0.77
C TRP A 60 7.46 -6.98 2.11
N PHE A 61 6.77 -6.39 3.08
CA PHE A 61 7.25 -6.24 4.45
C PHE A 61 6.16 -6.75 5.37
N THR A 62 6.31 -7.99 5.86
CA THR A 62 5.26 -8.66 6.65
C THR A 62 5.47 -8.40 8.14
N THR A 63 5.41 -7.15 8.53
CA THR A 63 5.71 -6.71 9.90
C THR A 63 4.47 -6.39 10.73
N LEU A 64 3.27 -6.57 10.19
CA LEU A 64 2.04 -6.13 10.85
C LEU A 64 1.23 -7.27 11.48
N ASP A 65 1.89 -8.39 11.82
CA ASP A 65 1.16 -9.56 12.33
C ASP A 65 0.40 -9.28 13.62
N LYS A 66 0.86 -8.35 14.43
CA LYS A 66 0.15 -8.05 15.66
C LYS A 66 -1.21 -7.39 15.42
N TYR A 67 -1.48 -6.94 14.20
CA TYR A 67 -2.74 -6.30 13.85
C TYR A 67 -3.66 -7.21 13.06
N THR A 68 -3.26 -8.45 12.78
CA THR A 68 -3.99 -9.35 11.89
C THR A 68 -5.44 -9.58 12.33
N ALA A 69 -5.69 -9.66 13.61
CA ALA A 69 -7.01 -9.99 14.15
C ALA A 69 -7.96 -8.79 14.18
N PHE A 70 -7.50 -7.61 13.82
CA PHE A 70 -8.26 -6.38 14.02
C PHE A 70 -8.59 -5.68 12.71
N ASN A 71 -9.82 -5.14 12.62
CA ASN A 71 -10.14 -4.20 11.57
C ASN A 71 -9.94 -2.77 12.12
N ARG A 72 -10.19 -1.76 11.27
CA ARG A 72 -9.99 -0.36 11.66
C ARG A 72 -10.81 0.02 12.89
N ALA A 73 -12.10 -0.36 12.91
CA ALA A 73 -12.97 0.01 14.02
C ALA A 73 -12.47 -0.58 15.34
N GLN A 74 -11.99 -1.82 15.29
CA GLN A 74 -11.44 -2.47 16.47
C GLN A 74 -10.17 -1.77 16.95
N MET A 75 -9.29 -1.39 16.03
CA MET A 75 -8.06 -0.69 16.38
C MET A 75 -8.35 0.67 16.96
N GLU A 76 -9.37 1.37 16.45
CA GLU A 76 -9.79 2.66 17.01
C GLU A 76 -10.35 2.47 18.42
N ALA A 77 -11.18 1.46 18.61
CA ALA A 77 -11.75 1.18 19.93
C ALA A 77 -10.70 0.80 20.96
N MET A 78 -9.65 0.13 20.53
CA MET A 78 -8.54 -0.28 21.41
C MET A 78 -7.47 0.78 21.53
N ASN A 79 -7.64 1.92 20.86
CA ASN A 79 -6.70 3.03 20.90
C ASN A 79 -5.31 2.69 20.36
N ILE A 80 -5.26 1.79 19.38
CA ILE A 80 -4.00 1.39 18.74
C ILE A 80 -3.94 1.78 17.26
N PHE A 81 -5.00 2.42 16.73
CA PHE A 81 -5.03 2.77 15.31
C PHE A 81 -3.95 3.81 14.96
N GLY A 82 -3.69 4.76 15.86
CA GLY A 82 -2.63 5.74 15.65
C GLY A 82 -1.25 5.09 15.52
N GLU A 83 -0.98 4.10 16.39
CA GLU A 83 0.25 3.31 16.31
C GLU A 83 0.34 2.60 14.96
N PHE A 84 -0.76 1.99 14.53
CA PHE A 84 -0.80 1.31 13.24
C PHE A 84 -0.48 2.27 12.10
N LEU A 85 -1.06 3.47 12.11
CA LEU A 85 -0.86 4.45 11.05
C LEU A 85 0.58 4.96 10.95
N GLU A 86 1.37 4.84 12.01
CA GLU A 86 2.78 5.24 11.95
C GLU A 86 3.58 4.37 11.00
N TYR A 87 3.12 3.15 10.73
CA TYR A 87 3.78 2.29 9.75
C TYR A 87 3.69 2.84 8.33
N LYS A 88 2.73 3.72 8.07
CA LYS A 88 2.68 4.44 6.80
C LYS A 88 3.97 5.19 6.53
N ASN A 89 4.48 5.90 7.55
CA ASN A 89 5.74 6.62 7.41
C ASN A 89 6.91 5.66 7.26
N ILE A 90 6.87 4.54 7.94
CA ILE A 90 7.94 3.55 7.86
C ILE A 90 8.04 2.97 6.45
N ILE A 91 6.91 2.59 5.84
CA ILE A 91 6.97 2.02 4.49
C ILE A 91 7.39 3.06 3.46
N ILE A 92 6.97 4.31 3.62
CA ILE A 92 7.40 5.38 2.73
C ILE A 92 8.91 5.56 2.83
N LYS A 93 9.47 5.56 4.04
CA LYS A 93 10.90 5.69 4.23
C LYS A 93 11.66 4.51 3.63
N GLN A 94 11.12 3.30 3.75
CA GLN A 94 11.73 2.14 3.12
C GLN A 94 11.80 2.29 1.60
N ALA A 95 10.71 2.75 1.00
CA ALA A 95 10.69 2.97 -0.45
C ALA A 95 11.70 4.03 -0.86
N LEU A 96 11.78 5.12 -0.11
CA LEU A 96 12.68 6.23 -0.43
C LEU A 96 14.17 5.89 -0.26
N MET A 97 14.49 4.77 0.41
CA MET A 97 15.87 4.29 0.45
C MET A 97 16.33 3.78 -0.91
N TYR A 98 15.42 3.39 -1.77
CA TYR A 98 15.72 2.79 -3.07
C TYR A 98 15.18 3.56 -4.26
N GLU A 99 14.19 4.41 -4.04
CA GLU A 99 13.50 5.11 -5.11
C GLU A 99 13.60 6.62 -4.92
N SER A 100 13.50 7.37 -6.03
CA SER A 100 13.60 8.83 -5.97
C SER A 100 12.39 9.47 -5.32
N ASP A 101 11.23 8.85 -5.43
CA ASP A 101 10.01 9.31 -4.75
C ASP A 101 9.05 8.15 -4.56
N CYS A 102 8.02 8.38 -3.77
CA CYS A 102 7.03 7.34 -3.47
C CYS A 102 5.69 7.99 -3.19
N LEU A 103 4.64 7.49 -3.84
CA LEU A 103 3.28 7.93 -3.57
C LEU A 103 2.57 6.87 -2.72
N PHE A 104 2.14 7.27 -1.53
CA PHE A 104 1.37 6.37 -0.67
C PHE A 104 -0.11 6.41 -1.06
N LEU A 105 -0.71 5.25 -1.23
CA LEU A 105 -2.13 5.11 -1.51
C LEU A 105 -2.73 4.08 -0.56
N ASP A 106 -3.95 4.33 -0.11
CA ASP A 106 -4.65 3.37 0.73
C ASP A 106 -4.99 2.12 -0.08
N SER A 107 -4.99 0.97 0.58
CA SER A 107 -5.16 -0.31 -0.10
C SER A 107 -6.56 -0.55 -0.65
N ASP A 108 -7.53 0.31 -0.31
CA ASP A 108 -8.90 0.18 -0.81
C ASP A 108 -9.18 1.08 -2.03
N ILE A 109 -8.17 1.73 -2.56
CA ILE A 109 -8.31 2.61 -3.73
C ILE A 109 -8.30 1.78 -5.01
N ILE A 110 -9.16 2.14 -5.95
CA ILE A 110 -9.15 1.57 -7.30
C ILE A 110 -8.66 2.64 -8.26
N ILE A 111 -7.62 2.31 -9.02
CA ILE A 111 -7.03 3.24 -9.97
C ILE A 111 -7.84 3.20 -11.26
N THR A 112 -8.38 4.33 -11.68
CA THR A 112 -9.22 4.40 -12.87
C THR A 112 -8.53 5.04 -14.07
N HIS A 113 -7.37 5.67 -13.84
CA HIS A 113 -6.56 6.25 -14.92
C HIS A 113 -5.14 6.43 -14.42
N ALA A 114 -4.20 6.63 -15.34
CA ALA A 114 -2.80 6.76 -14.95
C ALA A 114 -2.60 7.98 -14.05
N ILE A 115 -1.72 7.82 -13.06
CA ILE A 115 -1.38 8.91 -12.15
C ILE A 115 -0.19 9.63 -12.74
N ASN A 116 -0.42 10.84 -13.23
CA ASN A 116 0.59 11.72 -13.79
C ASN A 116 0.52 13.06 -13.06
N ASP A 117 1.51 13.86 -13.24
CA ASP A 117 1.50 15.24 -12.72
C ASP A 117 1.23 15.30 -11.22
N VAL A 118 1.81 14.36 -10.48
CA VAL A 118 1.71 14.41 -9.02
C VAL A 118 2.37 15.70 -8.55
N ASP A 119 1.60 16.51 -7.84
CA ASP A 119 2.12 17.78 -7.30
C ASP A 119 2.78 17.45 -5.97
N LYS A 120 4.10 17.44 -5.97
CA LYS A 120 4.85 17.09 -4.77
C LYS A 120 4.67 18.09 -3.65
N SER A 121 4.30 19.32 -3.97
CA SER A 121 4.06 20.33 -2.93
C SER A 121 2.81 20.03 -2.11
N LYS A 122 1.91 19.23 -2.64
CA LYS A 122 0.70 18.81 -1.92
C LYS A 122 0.90 17.55 -1.12
N SER A 123 2.02 16.89 -1.28
CA SER A 123 2.37 15.70 -0.49
C SER A 123 1.30 14.63 -0.48
N LEU A 124 0.67 14.39 -1.64
CA LEU A 124 -0.41 13.41 -1.70
C LEU A 124 0.02 12.05 -1.20
N GLY A 125 1.25 11.67 -1.49
CA GLY A 125 1.75 10.38 -1.06
C GLY A 125 1.98 10.26 0.42
N VAL A 126 2.13 11.37 1.12
CA VAL A 126 2.37 11.38 2.55
C VAL A 126 1.21 12.00 3.31
N SER A 127 0.18 12.35 2.61
CA SER A 127 -0.96 12.94 3.27
C SER A 127 -1.55 11.94 4.23
N PRO A 128 -1.73 12.31 5.44
CA PRO A 128 -2.39 11.42 6.34
C PRO A 128 -3.81 11.47 5.96
N GLY A 129 -4.29 11.16 5.30
CA GLY A 129 -5.72 11.20 5.11
C GLY A 129 -6.40 11.44 6.40
#